data_b8131c8f6100c285427118100c4ef111
#
_entry.id   b8131c8f6100c285427118100c4ef111
#
_cell.length_a   1.000
_cell.length_b   1.000
_cell.length_c   1.000
_cell.angle_alpha   90.00
_cell.angle_beta   90.00
_cell.angle_gamma   90.00
#
_symmetry.space_group_name_H-M   'P 1'
#
loop_
_entity.id
_entity.type
_entity.pdbx_description
1 polymer ?
#
loop_
_entity_poly.entity_id
_entity_poly.type
_entity_poly.pdbx_seq_one_letter_code
_entity_poly.pdbx_strand_id
1 'polypeptide(L)'
;IYTPFQFAYIYSQYVEKKTHTPFSSIHNVDAAIVRDISAHPVSSEAERQRLADWSNSLLSRHYDVFTRRDAYYFERLQMENQADGGDLLLLSANGKQIGYVSYACEEIMEIREIYCEPEWQSAVGQWVLQAFRDKEGELLPLVQAPFIADAADVRGMKRPIIMGRIIDVAEWIKCMPIRNISLDIAISIIDRWIPENESTWYWQISPEGNSFERTEGPWDICLDIDTFLQWLSGYIPVDELIPQHRILLRTD
;
A
#
# COMPACT_ATOMS: atom_id res chain seq x y z
N ILE A 1 -5.38 18.51 9.03
CA ILE A 1 -6.61 18.53 9.86
C ILE A 1 -6.57 17.44 10.94
N TYR A 2 -6.09 16.23 10.66
CA TYR A 2 -6.12 15.09 11.60
C TYR A 2 -4.87 14.94 12.48
N THR A 3 -3.76 15.63 12.17
CA THR A 3 -2.49 15.53 12.92
C THR A 3 -2.62 15.86 14.41
N PRO A 4 -3.42 16.87 14.84
CA PRO A 4 -3.61 17.16 16.27
C PRO A 4 -4.21 15.99 17.06
N PHE A 5 -4.90 15.06 16.40
CA PHE A 5 -5.49 13.85 16.99
C PHE A 5 -4.54 12.64 16.92
N GLN A 6 -3.28 12.85 16.69
CA GLN A 6 -2.25 11.80 16.55
C GLN A 6 -2.55 10.79 15.44
N PHE A 7 -3.15 11.25 14.33
CA PHE A 7 -3.13 10.51 13.07
C PHE A 7 -1.80 10.73 12.37
N ALA A 8 -1.24 9.66 11.84
CA ALA A 8 0.02 9.71 11.10
C ALA A 8 -0.15 9.21 9.67
N TYR A 9 0.63 9.74 8.75
CA TYR A 9 0.75 9.16 7.42
C TYR A 9 1.46 7.80 7.51
N ILE A 10 0.85 6.79 6.90
CA ILE A 10 1.34 5.41 6.88
C ILE A 10 1.61 4.90 5.46
N TYR A 11 1.23 5.68 4.46
CA TYR A 11 1.45 5.34 3.07
C TYR A 11 1.61 6.60 2.22
N SER A 12 2.57 6.56 1.32
CA SER A 12 2.79 7.60 0.30
C SER A 12 2.80 6.99 -1.08
N GLN A 13 2.33 7.76 -2.03
CA GLN A 13 2.30 7.40 -3.43
C GLN A 13 3.22 8.34 -4.22
N TYR A 14 3.90 7.82 -5.24
CA TYR A 14 4.57 8.65 -6.20
C TYR A 14 3.55 9.13 -7.23
N VAL A 15 3.48 10.44 -7.42
CA VAL A 15 2.60 11.06 -8.42
C VAL A 15 3.50 11.62 -9.50
N GLU A 16 3.41 11.05 -10.71
CA GLU A 16 4.10 11.57 -11.88
C GLU A 16 3.10 12.33 -12.76
N LYS A 17 3.38 13.60 -13.03
CA LYS A 17 2.63 14.34 -14.04
C LYS A 17 3.10 13.89 -15.41
N LYS A 18 2.16 13.53 -16.27
CA LYS A 18 2.43 13.23 -17.68
C LYS A 18 3.06 14.47 -18.35
N THR A 19 4.37 14.53 -18.35
CA THR A 19 5.09 15.33 -19.32
C THR A 19 5.21 14.51 -20.59
N HIS A 20 5.24 15.13 -21.78
CA HIS A 20 5.24 14.49 -23.11
C HIS A 20 6.35 13.46 -23.38
N THR A 21 7.06 13.02 -22.34
CA THR A 21 8.09 11.99 -22.40
C THR A 21 7.49 10.67 -21.93
N PRO A 22 7.53 9.60 -22.72
CA PRO A 22 7.07 8.30 -22.30
C PRO A 22 7.89 7.82 -21.09
N PHE A 23 7.30 7.00 -20.25
CA PHE A 23 7.97 6.29 -19.14
C PHE A 23 9.33 5.75 -19.61
N SER A 24 10.41 6.41 -19.22
CA SER A 24 11.76 6.07 -19.67
C SER A 24 12.29 4.78 -19.04
N SER A 25 11.59 4.25 -18.04
CA SER A 25 11.98 3.03 -17.30
C SER A 25 11.22 1.76 -17.72
N ILE A 26 10.23 1.86 -18.61
CA ILE A 26 9.64 0.65 -19.16
C ILE A 26 10.60 0.14 -20.25
N HIS A 27 11.40 -0.85 -19.88
CA HIS A 27 12.27 -1.55 -20.82
C HIS A 27 11.48 -2.00 -22.05
N ASN A 28 12.10 -1.93 -23.23
CA ASN A 28 11.52 -2.40 -24.47
C ASN A 28 11.02 -3.84 -24.32
N VAL A 29 9.71 -3.99 -24.13
CA VAL A 29 9.07 -5.30 -24.14
C VAL A 29 8.76 -5.65 -25.60
N ASP A 30 8.87 -6.92 -25.94
CA ASP A 30 8.47 -7.39 -27.27
C ASP A 30 7.02 -6.97 -27.53
N ALA A 31 6.81 -6.24 -28.62
CA ALA A 31 5.49 -5.78 -29.04
C ALA A 31 4.50 -6.92 -29.25
N ALA A 32 4.96 -8.15 -29.48
CA ALA A 32 4.11 -9.34 -29.58
C ALA A 32 3.47 -9.64 -28.22
N ILE A 33 4.24 -9.60 -27.12
CA ILE A 33 3.74 -9.88 -25.76
C ILE A 33 2.66 -8.85 -25.37
N VAL A 34 2.84 -7.59 -25.72
CA VAL A 34 1.85 -6.52 -25.44
C VAL A 34 0.55 -6.75 -26.21
N ARG A 35 0.64 -7.24 -27.46
CA ARG A 35 -0.54 -7.54 -28.30
C ARG A 35 -1.35 -8.75 -27.79
N ASP A 36 -0.71 -9.65 -27.05
CA ASP A 36 -1.38 -10.82 -26.47
C ASP A 36 -2.24 -10.47 -25.25
N ILE A 37 -2.09 -9.24 -24.71
CA ILE A 37 -2.91 -8.77 -23.62
C ILE A 37 -4.28 -8.35 -24.16
N SER A 38 -5.31 -9.02 -23.67
CA SER A 38 -6.70 -8.64 -23.87
C SER A 38 -7.29 -8.04 -22.61
N ALA A 39 -8.17 -7.04 -22.76
CA ALA A 39 -8.86 -6.41 -21.66
C ALA A 39 -10.35 -6.35 -21.93
N HIS A 40 -11.16 -6.60 -20.91
CA HIS A 40 -12.60 -6.43 -20.98
C HIS A 40 -13.15 -5.94 -19.62
N PRO A 41 -14.26 -5.17 -19.62
CA PRO A 41 -14.91 -4.76 -18.40
C PRO A 41 -15.36 -5.98 -17.58
N VAL A 42 -15.20 -5.89 -16.26
CA VAL A 42 -15.74 -6.90 -15.35
C VAL A 42 -17.27 -6.83 -15.42
N SER A 43 -17.94 -7.93 -15.77
CA SER A 43 -19.35 -7.93 -16.15
C SER A 43 -20.26 -8.71 -15.20
N SER A 44 -19.71 -9.59 -14.37
CA SER A 44 -20.51 -10.47 -13.52
C SER A 44 -19.97 -10.58 -12.10
N GLU A 45 -20.85 -10.94 -11.16
CA GLU A 45 -20.46 -11.25 -9.79
C GLU A 45 -19.42 -12.37 -9.72
N ALA A 46 -19.55 -13.39 -10.56
CA ALA A 46 -18.58 -14.49 -10.62
C ALA A 46 -17.19 -14.00 -11.07
N GLU A 47 -17.11 -13.02 -11.97
CA GLU A 47 -15.83 -12.40 -12.35
C GLU A 47 -15.27 -11.56 -11.21
N ARG A 48 -16.10 -10.78 -10.53
CA ARG A 48 -15.68 -9.99 -9.36
C ARG A 48 -15.15 -10.91 -8.25
N GLN A 49 -15.80 -12.04 -7.99
CA GLN A 49 -15.34 -12.99 -6.98
C GLN A 49 -14.00 -13.63 -7.39
N ARG A 50 -13.83 -14.06 -8.64
CA ARG A 50 -12.54 -14.58 -9.15
C ARG A 50 -11.43 -13.52 -9.04
N LEU A 51 -11.75 -12.27 -9.36
CA LEU A 51 -10.81 -11.16 -9.25
C LEU A 51 -10.42 -10.91 -7.80
N ALA A 52 -11.36 -11.01 -6.87
CA ALA A 52 -11.12 -10.90 -5.43
C ALA A 52 -10.19 -12.00 -4.92
N ASP A 53 -10.47 -13.24 -5.25
CA ASP A 53 -9.66 -14.39 -4.84
C ASP A 53 -8.22 -14.29 -5.42
N TRP A 54 -8.11 -13.93 -6.69
CA TRP A 54 -6.82 -13.73 -7.35
C TRP A 54 -6.04 -12.58 -6.72
N SER A 55 -6.66 -11.41 -6.51
CA SER A 55 -5.99 -10.25 -5.94
C SER A 55 -5.54 -10.47 -4.50
N ASN A 56 -6.36 -11.14 -3.68
CA ASN A 56 -5.97 -11.52 -2.31
C ASN A 56 -4.80 -12.50 -2.31
N SER A 57 -4.79 -13.47 -3.23
CA SER A 57 -3.67 -14.40 -3.39
C SER A 57 -2.40 -13.67 -3.82
N LEU A 58 -2.49 -12.71 -4.74
CA LEU A 58 -1.38 -11.89 -5.17
C LEU A 58 -0.83 -11.06 -4.00
N LEU A 59 -1.70 -10.32 -3.30
CA LEU A 59 -1.31 -9.45 -2.21
C LEU A 59 -0.68 -10.20 -1.04
N SER A 60 -1.22 -11.37 -0.68
CA SER A 60 -0.69 -12.18 0.43
C SER A 60 0.72 -12.73 0.20
N ARG A 61 1.18 -12.78 -1.05
CA ARG A 61 2.56 -13.17 -1.38
C ARG A 61 3.58 -12.06 -1.14
N HIS A 62 3.11 -10.80 -1.06
CA HIS A 62 3.95 -9.61 -1.03
C HIS A 62 3.75 -8.73 0.19
N TYR A 63 2.59 -8.83 0.85
CA TYR A 63 2.24 -8.02 2.01
C TYR A 63 1.76 -8.88 3.16
N ASP A 64 2.25 -8.60 4.34
CA ASP A 64 1.74 -9.19 5.56
C ASP A 64 0.42 -8.54 6.01
N VAL A 65 0.23 -7.27 5.68
CA VAL A 65 -1.00 -6.51 5.98
C VAL A 65 -1.52 -5.83 4.72
N PHE A 66 -2.75 -6.15 4.34
CA PHE A 66 -3.44 -5.55 3.19
C PHE A 66 -4.94 -5.58 3.38
N THR A 67 -5.66 -4.71 2.68
CA THR A 67 -7.12 -4.73 2.65
C THR A 67 -7.60 -5.96 1.90
N ARG A 68 -8.26 -6.88 2.61
CA ARG A 68 -8.90 -8.04 1.99
C ARG A 68 -10.03 -7.57 1.07
N ARG A 69 -10.02 -8.06 -0.15
CA ARG A 69 -11.00 -7.74 -1.18
C ARG A 69 -12.03 -8.86 -1.31
N ASP A 70 -13.24 -8.47 -1.65
CA ASP A 70 -14.34 -9.38 -1.96
C ASP A 70 -15.06 -8.90 -3.23
N ALA A 71 -16.09 -9.61 -3.66
CA ALA A 71 -16.87 -9.23 -4.84
C ALA A 71 -17.52 -7.86 -4.68
N TYR A 72 -17.94 -7.50 -3.46
CA TYR A 72 -18.54 -6.21 -3.15
C TYR A 72 -17.53 -5.06 -3.26
N TYR A 73 -16.30 -5.27 -2.84
CA TYR A 73 -15.21 -4.29 -3.05
C TYR A 73 -15.07 -3.93 -4.53
N PHE A 74 -15.02 -4.93 -5.41
CA PHE A 74 -14.87 -4.69 -6.84
C PHE A 74 -16.13 -4.12 -7.50
N GLU A 75 -17.31 -4.47 -7.01
CA GLU A 75 -18.56 -3.84 -7.43
C GLU A 75 -18.56 -2.34 -7.11
N ARG A 76 -18.22 -1.97 -5.87
CA ARG A 76 -18.12 -0.57 -5.45
C ARG A 76 -17.08 0.20 -6.25
N LEU A 77 -15.89 -0.36 -6.41
CA LEU A 77 -14.81 0.23 -7.19
C LEU A 77 -15.24 0.48 -8.65
N GLN A 78 -15.92 -0.50 -9.26
CA GLN A 78 -16.43 -0.37 -10.61
C GLN A 78 -17.50 0.70 -10.73
N MET A 79 -18.47 0.74 -9.79
CA MET A 79 -19.52 1.77 -9.76
C MET A 79 -18.93 3.18 -9.61
N GLU A 80 -17.95 3.36 -8.74
CA GLU A 80 -17.25 4.64 -8.55
C GLU A 80 -16.50 5.06 -9.81
N ASN A 81 -15.80 4.14 -10.46
CA ASN A 81 -15.13 4.43 -11.73
C ASN A 81 -16.11 4.80 -12.84
N GLN A 82 -17.21 4.07 -12.94
CA GLN A 82 -18.23 4.33 -13.98
C GLN A 82 -18.95 5.67 -13.75
N ALA A 83 -19.17 6.07 -12.51
CA ALA A 83 -19.69 7.39 -12.18
C ALA A 83 -18.77 8.52 -12.67
N ASP A 84 -17.46 8.28 -12.68
CA ASP A 84 -16.43 9.19 -13.14
C ASP A 84 -15.97 8.88 -14.59
N GLY A 85 -16.82 8.26 -15.41
CA GLY A 85 -16.57 8.00 -16.83
C GLY A 85 -15.49 6.94 -17.14
N GLY A 86 -15.09 6.15 -16.16
CA GLY A 86 -14.10 5.08 -16.29
C GLY A 86 -14.69 3.67 -16.16
N ASP A 87 -13.85 2.69 -15.82
CA ASP A 87 -14.27 1.31 -15.59
C ASP A 87 -13.22 0.48 -14.84
N LEU A 88 -13.56 -0.78 -14.59
CA LEU A 88 -12.69 -1.82 -14.07
C LEU A 88 -12.45 -2.87 -15.17
N LEU A 89 -11.22 -2.98 -15.65
CA LEU A 89 -10.86 -3.91 -16.74
C LEU A 89 -10.10 -5.11 -16.19
N LEU A 90 -10.57 -6.30 -16.53
CA LEU A 90 -9.82 -7.54 -16.33
C LEU A 90 -8.82 -7.72 -17.47
N LEU A 91 -7.57 -8.00 -17.12
CA LEU A 91 -6.50 -8.26 -18.06
C LEU A 91 -6.23 -9.77 -18.17
N SER A 92 -6.13 -10.25 -19.39
CA SER A 92 -5.86 -11.66 -19.70
C SER A 92 -4.81 -11.78 -20.80
N ALA A 93 -3.98 -12.82 -20.72
CA ALA A 93 -3.07 -13.23 -21.79
C ALA A 93 -3.10 -14.76 -21.91
N ASN A 94 -3.11 -15.26 -23.14
CA ASN A 94 -3.19 -16.71 -23.42
C ASN A 94 -4.35 -17.42 -22.68
N GLY A 95 -5.49 -16.72 -22.54
CA GLY A 95 -6.68 -17.24 -21.86
C GLY A 95 -6.58 -17.31 -20.33
N LYS A 96 -5.52 -16.78 -19.73
CA LYS A 96 -5.33 -16.70 -18.27
C LYS A 96 -5.45 -15.26 -17.81
N GLN A 97 -6.06 -15.05 -16.66
CA GLN A 97 -6.05 -13.77 -15.97
C GLN A 97 -4.62 -13.43 -15.54
N ILE A 98 -4.15 -12.23 -15.90
CA ILE A 98 -2.82 -11.73 -15.56
C ILE A 98 -2.86 -10.50 -14.68
N GLY A 99 -4.01 -9.82 -14.60
CA GLY A 99 -4.13 -8.58 -13.82
C GLY A 99 -5.47 -7.90 -13.99
N TYR A 100 -5.53 -6.67 -13.51
CA TYR A 100 -6.63 -5.74 -13.76
C TYR A 100 -6.15 -4.28 -13.73
N VAL A 101 -6.95 -3.41 -14.34
CA VAL A 101 -6.79 -1.96 -14.31
C VAL A 101 -8.11 -1.32 -13.90
N SER A 102 -8.05 -0.42 -12.94
CA SER A 102 -9.16 0.43 -12.51
C SER A 102 -8.82 1.87 -12.90
N TYR A 103 -9.73 2.54 -13.61
CA TYR A 103 -9.51 3.91 -14.07
C TYR A 103 -10.80 4.74 -14.03
N ALA A 104 -10.63 6.05 -13.89
CA ALA A 104 -11.67 7.08 -14.03
C ALA A 104 -11.29 8.04 -15.15
N CYS A 105 -12.26 8.73 -15.73
CA CYS A 105 -12.03 9.66 -16.83
C CYS A 105 -13.12 10.75 -16.88
N GLU A 106 -13.09 11.66 -15.89
CA GLU A 106 -13.94 12.87 -15.95
C GLU A 106 -13.33 13.90 -16.93
N GLU A 107 -12.59 14.87 -16.42
CA GLU A 107 -11.84 15.85 -17.23
C GLU A 107 -10.46 15.30 -17.58
N ILE A 108 -9.88 14.52 -16.69
CA ILE A 108 -8.53 13.94 -16.80
C ILE A 108 -8.67 12.44 -16.57
N MET A 109 -7.96 11.63 -17.36
CA MET A 109 -7.90 10.20 -17.12
C MET A 109 -7.01 9.89 -15.92
N GLU A 110 -7.57 9.18 -14.96
CA GLU A 110 -6.91 8.73 -13.75
C GLU A 110 -6.89 7.22 -13.69
N ILE A 111 -5.69 6.62 -13.65
CA ILE A 111 -5.55 5.21 -13.34
C ILE A 111 -5.49 5.05 -11.84
N ARG A 112 -6.51 4.46 -11.24
CA ARG A 112 -6.66 4.32 -9.78
C ARG A 112 -5.93 3.12 -9.24
N GLU A 113 -5.99 1.99 -9.96
CA GLU A 113 -5.29 0.77 -9.58
C GLU A 113 -4.79 0.00 -10.79
N ILE A 114 -3.57 -0.54 -10.69
CA ILE A 114 -3.04 -1.56 -11.60
C ILE A 114 -2.44 -2.66 -10.74
N TYR A 115 -2.91 -3.87 -10.94
CA TYR A 115 -2.31 -5.06 -10.35
C TYR A 115 -2.14 -6.12 -11.42
N CYS A 116 -0.97 -6.75 -11.45
CA CYS A 116 -0.69 -7.85 -12.38
C CYS A 116 0.34 -8.81 -11.77
N GLU A 117 0.43 -10.00 -12.35
CA GLU A 117 1.49 -10.94 -11.99
C GLU A 117 2.86 -10.30 -12.31
N PRO A 118 3.89 -10.57 -11.49
CA PRO A 118 5.20 -9.90 -11.59
C PRO A 118 5.84 -9.96 -12.96
N GLU A 119 5.74 -11.11 -13.64
CA GLU A 119 6.29 -11.32 -14.98
C GLU A 119 5.62 -10.48 -16.08
N TRP A 120 4.42 -9.96 -15.82
CA TRP A 120 3.64 -9.15 -16.77
C TRP A 120 3.79 -7.64 -16.58
N GLN A 121 4.49 -7.17 -15.56
CA GLN A 121 4.55 -5.75 -15.20
C GLN A 121 4.92 -4.83 -16.36
N SER A 122 6.04 -5.13 -17.01
CA SER A 122 6.53 -4.30 -18.12
C SER A 122 5.56 -4.32 -19.31
N ALA A 123 4.97 -5.48 -19.60
CA ALA A 123 4.00 -5.61 -20.70
C ALA A 123 2.68 -4.90 -20.39
N VAL A 124 2.16 -5.04 -19.17
CA VAL A 124 0.94 -4.34 -18.71
C VAL A 124 1.17 -2.83 -18.68
N GLY A 125 2.33 -2.38 -18.20
CA GLY A 125 2.69 -0.96 -18.23
C GLY A 125 2.68 -0.38 -19.65
N GLN A 126 3.28 -1.08 -20.63
CA GLN A 126 3.24 -0.67 -22.02
C GLN A 126 1.84 -0.74 -22.63
N TRP A 127 1.07 -1.79 -22.29
CA TRP A 127 -0.31 -1.92 -22.73
C TRP A 127 -1.16 -0.73 -22.27
N VAL A 128 -1.05 -0.35 -20.99
CA VAL A 128 -1.76 0.83 -20.43
C VAL A 128 -1.41 2.09 -21.20
N LEU A 129 -0.12 2.34 -21.47
CA LEU A 129 0.32 3.50 -22.23
C LEU A 129 -0.26 3.53 -23.65
N GLN A 130 -0.38 2.37 -24.30
CA GLN A 130 -0.95 2.26 -25.63
C GLN A 130 -2.48 2.39 -25.63
N ALA A 131 -3.16 1.72 -24.69
CA ALA A 131 -4.63 1.72 -24.58
C ALA A 131 -5.18 3.13 -24.27
N PHE A 132 -4.43 3.93 -23.53
CA PHE A 132 -4.86 5.27 -23.11
C PHE A 132 -4.04 6.41 -23.76
N ARG A 133 -3.34 6.13 -24.89
CA ARG A 133 -2.45 7.07 -25.57
C ARG A 133 -3.12 8.39 -25.94
N ASP A 134 -4.33 8.31 -26.46
CA ASP A 134 -5.03 9.45 -27.05
C ASP A 134 -5.88 10.23 -26.04
N LYS A 135 -5.88 9.80 -24.78
CA LYS A 135 -6.55 10.50 -23.69
C LYS A 135 -5.57 11.48 -23.05
N GLU A 136 -5.87 12.78 -23.09
CA GLU A 136 -5.18 13.76 -22.25
C GLU A 136 -5.47 13.43 -20.80
N GLY A 137 -4.45 13.31 -19.98
CA GLY A 137 -4.66 12.97 -18.58
C GLY A 137 -3.38 12.85 -17.79
N GLU A 138 -3.53 12.99 -16.50
CA GLU A 138 -2.52 12.57 -15.56
C GLU A 138 -2.63 11.05 -15.44
N LEU A 139 -1.59 10.33 -15.78
CA LEU A 139 -1.42 8.96 -15.33
C LEU A 139 -1.12 9.03 -13.83
N LEU A 140 -2.17 9.14 -13.03
CA LEU A 140 -2.08 8.89 -11.61
C LEU A 140 -1.82 7.41 -11.41
N PRO A 141 -1.02 7.10 -10.50
CA PRO A 141 0.30 6.56 -10.68
C PRO A 141 0.22 5.10 -11.09
N LEU A 142 1.00 4.70 -12.02
CA LEU A 142 1.49 3.33 -12.23
C LEU A 142 2.09 2.68 -10.96
N VAL A 143 1.88 3.28 -9.81
CA VAL A 143 2.64 3.07 -8.58
C VAL A 143 2.06 2.01 -7.69
N GLN A 144 0.98 1.38 -8.07
CA GLN A 144 0.35 0.52 -7.08
C GLN A 144 0.51 -0.98 -7.32
N ALA A 145 1.19 -1.37 -8.34
CA ALA A 145 1.73 -2.70 -8.26
C ALA A 145 2.93 -2.65 -7.30
N PRO A 146 2.86 -3.37 -6.17
CA PRO A 146 3.98 -3.51 -5.23
C PRO A 146 5.26 -3.99 -5.91
N PHE A 147 5.17 -4.34 -7.14
CA PHE A 147 6.17 -4.96 -8.00
C PHE A 147 6.79 -4.00 -8.99
N ILE A 148 6.28 -2.78 -9.16
CA ILE A 148 6.95 -1.73 -9.92
C ILE A 148 7.99 -1.02 -9.02
N ALA A 149 8.26 -1.60 -7.88
CA ALA A 149 9.09 -1.03 -6.84
C ALA A 149 10.61 -1.08 -7.07
N ASP A 150 11.11 -1.58 -8.15
CA ASP A 150 12.45 -1.19 -8.63
C ASP A 150 12.43 0.21 -9.26
N ALA A 151 11.53 1.01 -8.76
CA ALA A 151 11.32 2.40 -9.06
C ALA A 151 12.40 3.33 -8.48
N ALA A 152 13.66 2.90 -8.45
CA ALA A 152 14.78 3.83 -8.35
C ALA A 152 14.76 4.88 -9.48
N ASP A 153 13.95 4.66 -10.52
CA ASP A 153 13.75 5.54 -11.66
C ASP A 153 12.39 6.23 -11.71
N VAL A 154 11.50 6.07 -10.73
CA VAL A 154 10.22 6.82 -10.72
C VAL A 154 10.51 8.27 -10.40
N ARG A 155 10.58 9.08 -11.44
CA ARG A 155 10.67 10.54 -11.35
C ARG A 155 9.31 11.11 -11.00
N GLY A 156 8.94 11.08 -9.73
CA GLY A 156 7.66 11.60 -9.25
C GLY A 156 7.78 12.28 -7.89
N MET A 157 6.77 13.06 -7.54
CA MET A 157 6.68 13.63 -6.21
C MET A 157 6.04 12.60 -5.28
N LYS A 158 6.73 12.21 -4.21
CA LYS A 158 6.16 11.37 -3.15
C LYS A 158 5.08 12.18 -2.42
N ARG A 159 3.83 11.75 -2.52
CA ARG A 159 2.68 12.39 -1.85
C ARG A 159 2.12 11.45 -0.78
N PRO A 160 2.06 11.87 0.48
CA PRO A 160 1.37 11.10 1.51
C PRO A 160 -0.13 11.12 1.25
N ILE A 161 -0.78 9.95 1.25
CA ILE A 161 -2.21 9.81 0.91
C ILE A 161 -3.03 9.06 1.95
N ILE A 162 -2.45 8.14 2.70
CA ILE A 162 -3.19 7.40 3.73
C ILE A 162 -2.71 7.84 5.11
N MET A 163 -3.65 8.23 5.94
CA MET A 163 -3.45 8.47 7.37
C MET A 163 -4.12 7.38 8.19
N GLY A 164 -3.45 6.94 9.23
CA GLY A 164 -3.97 5.97 10.19
C GLY A 164 -3.82 6.44 11.62
N ARG A 165 -4.49 5.74 12.54
CA ARG A 165 -4.33 5.87 13.98
C ARG A 165 -4.50 4.49 14.62
N ILE A 166 -3.67 4.16 15.59
CA ILE A 166 -3.86 2.99 16.43
C ILE A 166 -4.95 3.34 17.48
N ILE A 167 -5.99 2.52 17.52
CA ILE A 167 -7.07 2.65 18.50
C ILE A 167 -6.79 1.79 19.74
N ASP A 168 -6.29 0.58 19.54
CA ASP A 168 -5.88 -0.33 20.59
C ASP A 168 -4.49 -0.87 20.25
N VAL A 169 -3.49 -0.46 21.00
CA VAL A 169 -2.10 -0.81 20.71
C VAL A 169 -1.82 -2.30 20.98
N ALA A 170 -2.44 -2.89 22.00
CA ALA A 170 -2.22 -4.27 22.33
C ALA A 170 -2.82 -5.20 21.27
N GLU A 171 -4.05 -4.91 20.82
CA GLU A 171 -4.69 -5.66 19.74
C GLU A 171 -3.96 -5.45 18.40
N TRP A 172 -3.47 -4.24 18.13
CA TRP A 172 -2.68 -3.99 16.94
C TRP A 172 -1.42 -4.88 16.88
N ILE A 173 -0.66 -4.94 17.96
CA ILE A 173 0.56 -5.76 18.05
C ILE A 173 0.25 -7.27 17.91
N LYS A 174 -0.84 -7.75 18.50
CA LYS A 174 -1.27 -9.16 18.35
C LYS A 174 -1.58 -9.53 16.91
N CYS A 175 -2.13 -8.58 16.14
CA CYS A 175 -2.48 -8.80 14.73
C CYS A 175 -1.26 -8.71 13.79
N MET A 176 -0.12 -8.18 14.25
CA MET A 176 1.06 -8.02 13.39
C MET A 176 1.78 -9.34 13.17
N PRO A 177 1.99 -9.76 11.93
CA PRO A 177 2.75 -10.96 11.59
C PRO A 177 4.26 -10.69 11.71
N ILE A 178 4.77 -10.69 12.92
CA ILE A 178 6.20 -10.48 13.18
C ILE A 178 6.94 -11.79 12.97
N ARG A 179 7.95 -11.78 12.09
CA ARG A 179 8.71 -12.98 11.72
C ARG A 179 10.21 -12.72 11.75
N ASN A 180 10.98 -13.75 12.11
CA ASN A 180 12.43 -13.80 11.99
C ASN A 180 13.19 -12.70 12.75
N ILE A 181 12.61 -12.12 13.78
CA ILE A 181 13.31 -11.21 14.70
C ILE A 181 13.16 -11.68 16.13
N SER A 182 14.14 -11.33 16.96
CA SER A 182 14.02 -11.41 18.41
C SER A 182 14.13 -10.00 18.95
N LEU A 183 13.21 -9.62 19.81
CA LEU A 183 13.15 -8.30 20.43
C LEU A 183 12.78 -8.48 21.89
N ASP A 184 13.40 -7.67 22.74
CA ASP A 184 13.13 -7.60 24.16
C ASP A 184 13.33 -6.14 24.57
N ILE A 185 12.23 -5.38 24.71
CA ILE A 185 12.29 -3.93 24.88
C ILE A 185 11.08 -3.42 25.66
N ALA A 186 11.31 -2.43 26.53
CA ALA A 186 10.27 -1.69 27.20
C ALA A 186 10.00 -0.36 26.48
N ILE A 187 8.77 -0.15 26.02
CA ILE A 187 8.35 0.99 25.22
C ILE A 187 7.34 1.82 25.99
N SER A 188 7.66 3.08 26.28
CA SER A 188 6.70 4.05 26.80
C SER A 188 5.97 4.71 25.64
N ILE A 189 4.66 4.50 25.55
CA ILE A 189 3.79 5.07 24.52
C ILE A 189 3.01 6.23 25.14
N ILE A 190 3.03 7.38 24.46
CA ILE A 190 2.25 8.56 24.81
C ILE A 190 1.05 8.64 23.87
N ASP A 191 -0.16 8.54 24.40
CA ASP A 191 -1.41 8.76 23.67
C ASP A 191 -2.29 9.76 24.42
N ARG A 192 -2.39 10.98 23.89
CA ARG A 192 -3.15 12.07 24.53
C ARG A 192 -4.66 11.94 24.42
N TRP A 193 -5.13 11.00 23.57
CA TRP A 193 -6.55 10.87 23.23
C TRP A 193 -7.17 9.57 23.70
N ILE A 194 -6.37 8.53 23.81
CA ILE A 194 -6.81 7.20 24.24
C ILE A 194 -5.93 6.76 25.40
N PRO A 195 -6.34 7.08 26.66
CA PRO A 195 -5.54 6.77 27.86
C PRO A 195 -5.23 5.29 28.01
N GLU A 196 -6.06 4.41 27.43
CA GLU A 196 -5.86 2.97 27.44
C GLU A 196 -4.60 2.54 26.70
N ASN A 197 -4.12 3.33 25.74
CA ASN A 197 -2.86 3.09 25.03
C ASN A 197 -1.66 3.65 25.77
N GLU A 198 -1.86 4.70 26.61
CA GLU A 198 -0.78 5.36 27.33
C GLU A 198 -0.27 4.50 28.47
N SER A 199 0.89 3.92 28.30
CA SER A 199 1.57 3.08 29.29
C SER A 199 3.00 2.79 28.87
N THR A 200 3.76 2.20 29.80
CA THR A 200 4.96 1.46 29.42
C THR A 200 4.56 0.01 29.11
N TRP A 201 5.00 -0.44 27.95
CA TRP A 201 4.69 -1.75 27.42
C TRP A 201 5.98 -2.55 27.27
N TYR A 202 6.01 -3.76 27.81
CA TYR A 202 7.10 -4.72 27.60
C TYR A 202 6.78 -5.56 26.38
N TRP A 203 7.61 -5.44 25.36
CA TRP A 203 7.45 -6.13 24.08
C TRP A 203 8.53 -7.18 23.92
N GLN A 204 8.11 -8.43 23.93
CA GLN A 204 8.99 -9.56 23.71
C GLN A 204 8.58 -10.31 22.45
N ILE A 205 9.53 -10.48 21.54
CA ILE A 205 9.38 -11.26 20.33
C ILE A 205 10.41 -12.38 20.36
N SER A 206 9.94 -13.61 20.20
CA SER A 206 10.79 -14.79 20.15
C SER A 206 10.24 -15.77 19.12
N PRO A 207 10.98 -16.86 18.78
CA PRO A 207 10.46 -17.93 17.92
C PRO A 207 9.19 -18.59 18.47
N GLU A 208 8.97 -18.53 19.79
CA GLU A 208 7.82 -19.10 20.50
C GLU A 208 6.58 -18.21 20.44
N GLY A 209 6.75 -16.91 20.18
CA GLY A 209 5.63 -15.98 20.09
C GLY A 209 5.98 -14.51 20.25
N ASN A 210 4.92 -13.72 20.24
CA ASN A 210 4.91 -12.28 20.40
C ASN A 210 4.05 -11.94 21.62
N SER A 211 4.64 -11.31 22.64
CA SER A 211 3.91 -10.79 23.80
C SER A 211 4.10 -9.28 23.93
N PHE A 212 3.03 -8.60 24.30
CA PHE A 212 3.01 -7.16 24.49
C PHE A 212 2.15 -6.84 25.71
N GLU A 213 2.78 -6.57 26.82
CA GLU A 213 2.11 -6.45 28.12
C GLU A 213 2.50 -5.17 28.83
N ARG A 214 1.58 -4.62 29.62
CA ARG A 214 1.89 -3.45 30.45
C ARG A 214 2.90 -3.78 31.52
N THR A 215 3.81 -2.85 31.76
CA THR A 215 4.81 -2.94 32.82
C THR A 215 4.91 -1.62 33.60
N GLU A 216 5.25 -1.70 34.87
CA GLU A 216 5.59 -0.54 35.70
C GLU A 216 7.12 -0.28 35.73
N GLY A 217 7.86 -1.11 35.00
CA GLY A 217 9.33 -0.97 34.90
C GLY A 217 9.77 0.28 34.11
N PRO A 218 11.06 0.55 34.16
CA PRO A 218 11.61 1.62 33.34
C PRO A 218 11.48 1.27 31.85
N TRP A 219 11.33 2.31 31.02
CA TRP A 219 11.28 2.14 29.57
C TRP A 219 12.71 2.27 28.95
N ASP A 220 12.93 1.63 27.82
CA ASP A 220 14.13 1.76 27.00
C ASP A 220 13.97 2.85 25.97
N ILE A 221 12.77 2.96 25.38
CA ILE A 221 12.39 3.99 24.43
C ILE A 221 11.05 4.63 24.80
N CYS A 222 10.90 5.91 24.45
CA CYS A 222 9.65 6.65 24.64
C CYS A 222 9.28 7.37 23.34
N LEU A 223 8.01 7.29 22.92
CA LEU A 223 7.51 7.89 21.69
C LEU A 223 6.00 8.12 21.73
N ASP A 224 5.53 9.03 20.88
CA ASP A 224 4.10 9.23 20.66
C ASP A 224 3.50 8.06 19.82
N ILE A 225 2.22 7.78 20.01
CA ILE A 225 1.48 6.72 19.34
C ILE A 225 1.50 6.84 17.79
N ASP A 226 1.50 8.05 17.25
CA ASP A 226 1.62 8.32 15.82
C ASP A 226 3.00 7.96 15.28
N THR A 227 4.06 8.23 16.03
CA THR A 227 5.42 7.82 15.72
C THR A 227 5.55 6.30 15.76
N PHE A 228 4.95 5.65 16.75
CA PHE A 228 4.91 4.21 16.86
C PHE A 228 4.25 3.57 15.64
N LEU A 229 3.10 4.13 15.20
CA LEU A 229 2.43 3.66 14.00
C LEU A 229 3.30 3.81 12.74
N GLN A 230 4.00 4.94 12.57
CA GLN A 230 4.89 5.16 11.42
C GLN A 230 6.06 4.19 11.39
N TRP A 231 6.62 3.89 12.54
CA TRP A 231 7.67 2.88 12.66
C TRP A 231 7.15 1.49 12.32
N LEU A 232 6.06 1.06 12.95
CA LEU A 232 5.46 -0.27 12.74
C LEU A 232 4.99 -0.50 11.31
N SER A 233 4.47 0.53 10.64
CA SER A 233 4.04 0.46 9.25
C SER A 233 5.21 0.50 8.24
N GLY A 234 6.45 0.69 8.72
CA GLY A 234 7.60 0.88 7.86
C GLY A 234 7.59 2.18 7.04
N TYR A 235 6.72 3.13 7.42
CA TYR A 235 6.60 4.41 6.72
C TYR A 235 7.81 5.31 6.92
N ILE A 236 8.35 5.34 8.14
CA ILE A 236 9.61 6.00 8.48
C ILE A 236 10.46 4.99 9.27
N PRO A 237 11.67 4.70 8.81
CA PRO A 237 12.57 3.79 9.51
C PRO A 237 13.09 4.41 10.82
N VAL A 238 13.44 3.55 11.78
CA VAL A 238 13.82 3.98 13.14
C VAL A 238 15.07 4.87 13.17
N ASP A 239 16.01 4.64 12.28
CA ASP A 239 17.25 5.42 12.13
C ASP A 239 17.01 6.84 11.63
N GLU A 240 15.85 7.12 11.01
CA GLU A 240 15.40 8.49 10.71
C GLU A 240 14.62 9.13 11.86
N LEU A 241 13.88 8.34 12.66
CA LEU A 241 13.06 8.85 13.77
C LEU A 241 13.91 9.30 14.98
N ILE A 242 15.02 8.61 15.26
CA ILE A 242 15.92 8.93 16.37
C ILE A 242 16.57 10.32 16.21
N PRO A 243 17.22 10.66 15.07
CA PRO A 243 17.79 11.99 14.87
C PRO A 243 16.76 13.12 14.87
N GLN A 244 15.49 12.82 14.55
CA GLN A 244 14.38 13.78 14.62
C GLN A 244 13.83 13.97 16.03
N HIS A 245 14.40 13.32 17.05
CA HIS A 245 13.94 13.31 18.44
C HIS A 245 12.48 12.84 18.61
N ARG A 246 12.01 12.03 17.69
CA ARG A 246 10.67 11.43 17.75
C ARG A 246 10.66 10.12 18.55
N ILE A 247 11.80 9.49 18.67
CA ILE A 247 12.06 8.38 19.60
C ILE A 247 13.11 8.87 20.60
N LEU A 248 12.74 8.86 21.85
CA LEU A 248 13.65 9.15 22.95
C LEU A 248 14.25 7.83 23.45
N LEU A 249 15.56 7.77 23.49
CA LEU A 249 16.28 6.65 24.07
C LEU A 249 16.57 6.96 25.54
N ARG A 250 16.41 5.97 26.40
CA ARG A 250 16.87 6.09 27.77
C ARG A 250 18.39 6.11 27.79
N THR A 251 18.94 7.16 28.38
CA THR A 251 20.37 7.23 28.72
C THR A 251 20.50 6.88 30.21
N ASP A 252 21.27 5.84 30.51
CA ASP A 252 21.62 5.48 31.88
C ASP A 252 22.37 6.61 32.61
#